data_548c73a22529d686d3144323beea6ac7
#
_entry.id   548c73a22529d686d3144323beea6ac7
#
_cell.length_a   1.000
_cell.length_b   1.000
_cell.length_c   1.000
_cell.angle_alpha   90.00
_cell.angle_beta   90.00
_cell.angle_gamma   90.00
#
_symmetry.space_group_name_H-M   'P 1'
#
loop_
_entity.id
_entity.type
_entity.pdbx_description
1 polymer ?
#
loop_
_entity_poly.entity_id
_entity_poly.type
_entity_poly.pdbx_seq_one_letter_code
_entity_poly.pdbx_strand_id
1 'polypeptide(L)'
;MTTRPLILVTNDDGIYAPGLFALQQAMSAIGDARVVAPDSERSAAGHAITIADPLRVWEYEKNGGFFGHAVNGTPADCVKIGVKAILKQKPDLVVSGINQGPNTAINVIYSGTVSAATEGTLMGIPSIAFSITTFRKTDFSFAAKFAKYLAEKVLREGLPNGTLLNVNIPSLPPEEIKGVKITRQGRARYEEFFEKRVDPMNRSYYWLSGKKMMLDSDGDVDDVAITDSYIAITPLQFDLTDYKSFDNLKQWNIGIPDGQSSDT
;
A
#
# COMPACT_ATOMS: atom_id res chain seq x y z
N MET A 1 8.54 -32.35 -6.63
CA MET A 1 9.29 -31.09 -6.66
C MET A 1 8.33 -30.00 -6.21
N THR A 2 8.57 -29.41 -5.06
CA THR A 2 7.78 -28.25 -4.62
C THR A 2 8.09 -27.09 -5.57
N THR A 3 7.11 -26.65 -6.34
CA THR A 3 7.25 -25.45 -7.19
C THR A 3 7.53 -24.24 -6.30
N ARG A 4 8.50 -23.41 -6.67
CA ARG A 4 8.77 -22.14 -5.96
C ARG A 4 7.54 -21.26 -6.04
N PRO A 5 7.13 -20.59 -4.95
CA PRO A 5 5.97 -19.70 -4.98
C PRO A 5 6.20 -18.54 -5.97
N LEU A 6 5.15 -18.18 -6.71
CA LEU A 6 5.14 -17.02 -7.60
C LEU A 6 4.76 -15.77 -6.81
N ILE A 7 5.62 -14.76 -6.82
CA ILE A 7 5.43 -13.53 -6.06
C ILE A 7 5.37 -12.34 -7.01
N LEU A 8 4.26 -11.63 -7.04
CA LEU A 8 4.15 -10.36 -7.74
C LEU A 8 4.67 -9.23 -6.87
N VAL A 9 5.64 -8.48 -7.39
CA VAL A 9 6.28 -7.35 -6.69
C VAL A 9 5.93 -6.06 -7.41
N THR A 10 5.45 -5.06 -6.69
CA THR A 10 5.06 -3.75 -7.22
C THR A 10 5.37 -2.62 -6.23
N ASN A 11 5.06 -1.37 -6.57
CA ASN A 11 5.16 -0.19 -5.70
C ASN A 11 4.37 0.99 -6.28
N ASP A 12 4.46 2.17 -5.68
CA ASP A 12 3.98 3.46 -6.21
C ASP A 12 5.13 4.45 -6.51
N ASP A 13 6.34 4.20 -6.02
CA ASP A 13 7.52 5.03 -6.31
C ASP A 13 8.05 4.85 -7.74
N GLY A 14 7.54 3.86 -8.48
CA GLY A 14 7.93 3.52 -9.85
C GLY A 14 9.03 2.46 -9.96
N ILE A 15 9.20 1.94 -11.19
CA ILE A 15 10.08 0.79 -11.49
C ILE A 15 11.57 1.04 -11.20
N TYR A 16 11.97 2.32 -11.14
CA TYR A 16 13.36 2.73 -10.87
C TYR A 16 13.69 2.81 -9.38
N ALA A 17 12.70 2.71 -8.50
CA ALA A 17 12.84 2.98 -7.08
C ALA A 17 13.76 1.98 -6.38
N PRO A 18 14.69 2.45 -5.52
CA PRO A 18 15.61 1.56 -4.80
C PRO A 18 14.89 0.62 -3.82
N GLY A 19 13.78 1.07 -3.23
CA GLY A 19 12.94 0.23 -2.35
C GLY A 19 12.33 -0.96 -3.09
N LEU A 20 11.86 -0.76 -4.34
CA LEU A 20 11.36 -1.85 -5.18
C LEU A 20 12.46 -2.88 -5.49
N PHE A 21 13.65 -2.40 -5.80
CA PHE A 21 14.78 -3.27 -6.07
C PHE A 21 15.16 -4.13 -4.85
N ALA A 22 15.23 -3.50 -3.67
CA ALA A 22 15.51 -4.20 -2.43
C ALA A 22 14.44 -5.27 -2.10
N LEU A 23 13.16 -4.93 -2.32
CA LEU A 23 12.05 -5.86 -2.13
C LEU A 23 12.11 -7.02 -3.11
N GLN A 24 12.35 -6.75 -4.40
CA GLN A 24 12.47 -7.78 -5.43
C GLN A 24 13.60 -8.77 -5.11
N GLN A 25 14.78 -8.28 -4.69
CA GLN A 25 15.89 -9.15 -4.30
C GLN A 25 15.52 -10.05 -3.11
N ALA A 26 14.85 -9.48 -2.09
CA ALA A 26 14.39 -10.23 -0.92
C ALA A 26 13.39 -11.33 -1.32
N MET A 27 12.44 -11.03 -2.21
CA MET A 27 11.45 -11.98 -2.70
C MET A 27 12.06 -13.05 -3.62
N SER A 28 13.05 -12.70 -4.44
CA SER A 28 13.77 -13.66 -5.31
C SER A 28 14.50 -14.74 -4.51
N ALA A 29 14.86 -14.47 -3.27
CA ALA A 29 15.46 -15.46 -2.38
C ALA A 29 14.49 -16.57 -1.95
N ILE A 30 13.18 -16.32 -1.97
CA ILE A 30 12.13 -17.24 -1.47
C ILE A 30 11.17 -17.73 -2.54
N GLY A 31 11.09 -17.08 -3.70
CA GLY A 31 10.14 -17.41 -4.76
C GLY A 31 10.59 -16.99 -6.15
N ASP A 32 9.72 -17.19 -7.13
CA ASP A 32 9.81 -16.57 -8.47
C ASP A 32 9.22 -15.15 -8.37
N ALA A 33 10.07 -14.17 -8.14
CA ALA A 33 9.67 -12.77 -7.97
C ALA A 33 9.56 -12.08 -9.33
N ARG A 34 8.35 -11.63 -9.67
CA ARG A 34 8.04 -10.93 -10.92
C ARG A 34 7.64 -9.50 -10.63
N VAL A 35 8.35 -8.54 -11.23
CA VAL A 35 8.10 -7.11 -11.05
C VAL A 35 7.15 -6.61 -12.13
N VAL A 36 6.07 -5.95 -11.69
CA VAL A 36 5.20 -5.13 -12.53
C VAL A 36 4.92 -3.85 -11.76
N ALA A 37 5.44 -2.72 -12.20
CA ALA A 37 5.40 -1.47 -11.45
C ALA A 37 5.13 -0.26 -12.36
N PRO A 38 4.66 0.87 -11.82
CA PRO A 38 4.48 2.09 -12.59
C PRO A 38 5.78 2.56 -13.24
N ASP A 39 5.68 3.15 -14.42
CA ASP A 39 6.82 3.73 -15.17
C ASP A 39 7.41 4.97 -14.48
N SER A 40 6.66 5.58 -13.62
CA SER A 40 7.01 6.81 -12.89
C SER A 40 6.32 6.80 -11.53
N GLU A 41 6.76 7.66 -10.64
CA GLU A 41 6.16 7.85 -9.32
C GLU A 41 4.68 8.21 -9.43
N ARG A 42 3.84 7.53 -8.63
CA ARG A 42 2.38 7.67 -8.54
C ARG A 42 1.94 7.91 -7.07
N SER A 43 2.71 8.72 -6.37
CA SER A 43 2.41 9.06 -4.96
C SER A 43 1.04 9.73 -4.82
N ALA A 44 0.35 9.44 -3.71
CA ALA A 44 -0.98 9.97 -3.37
C ALA A 44 -2.08 9.67 -4.42
N ALA A 45 -1.90 8.67 -5.27
CA ALA A 45 -2.91 8.28 -6.25
C ALA A 45 -4.12 7.56 -5.62
N GLY A 46 -4.02 7.15 -4.35
CA GLY A 46 -5.05 6.34 -3.71
C GLY A 46 -5.31 5.03 -4.49
N HIS A 47 -6.53 4.49 -4.39
CA HIS A 47 -6.91 3.27 -5.11
C HIS A 47 -7.57 3.61 -6.47
N ALA A 48 -6.91 4.46 -7.26
CA ALA A 48 -7.36 4.80 -8.61
C ALA A 48 -7.03 3.69 -9.61
N ILE A 49 -7.89 3.52 -10.62
CA ILE A 49 -7.68 2.64 -11.77
C ILE A 49 -7.83 3.42 -13.08
N THR A 50 -7.11 3.02 -14.11
CA THR A 50 -7.15 3.63 -15.44
C THR A 50 -8.19 2.91 -16.28
N ILE A 51 -9.26 3.64 -16.70
CA ILE A 51 -10.35 3.10 -17.54
C ILE A 51 -10.40 3.80 -18.90
N ALA A 52 -10.16 5.11 -18.95
CA ALA A 52 -10.34 5.93 -20.15
C ALA A 52 -9.19 5.80 -21.16
N ASP A 53 -8.00 5.44 -20.69
CA ASP A 53 -6.79 5.34 -21.51
C ASP A 53 -6.26 3.91 -21.55
N PRO A 54 -5.58 3.51 -22.65
CA PRO A 54 -4.97 2.19 -22.73
C PRO A 54 -3.74 2.10 -21.81
N LEU A 55 -3.64 1.00 -21.06
CA LEU A 55 -2.42 0.64 -20.36
C LEU A 55 -1.38 0.14 -21.34
N ARG A 56 -0.18 0.71 -21.29
CA ARG A 56 0.99 0.32 -22.06
C ARG A 56 2.01 -0.35 -21.14
N VAL A 57 2.61 -1.42 -21.62
CA VAL A 57 3.58 -2.22 -20.87
C VAL A 57 4.83 -2.35 -21.72
N TRP A 58 5.98 -2.19 -21.11
CA TRP A 58 7.28 -2.46 -21.73
C TRP A 58 8.25 -3.12 -20.74
N GLU A 59 9.19 -3.85 -21.27
CA GLU A 59 10.23 -4.48 -20.46
C GLU A 59 11.22 -3.43 -19.95
N TYR A 60 11.61 -3.57 -18.72
CA TYR A 60 12.64 -2.75 -18.09
C TYR A 60 13.84 -3.61 -17.71
N GLU A 61 15.02 -3.15 -18.13
CA GLU A 61 16.28 -3.78 -17.81
C GLU A 61 17.02 -3.01 -16.71
N LYS A 62 17.69 -3.73 -15.84
CA LYS A 62 18.57 -3.19 -14.81
C LYS A 62 19.86 -3.99 -14.76
N ASN A 63 21.01 -3.28 -14.76
CA ASN A 63 22.34 -3.89 -14.75
C ASN A 63 22.57 -4.88 -15.91
N GLY A 64 22.00 -4.62 -17.08
CA GLY A 64 22.15 -5.45 -18.27
C GLY A 64 21.31 -6.72 -18.33
N GLY A 65 20.31 -6.84 -17.46
CA GLY A 65 19.37 -7.96 -17.45
C GLY A 65 17.92 -7.51 -17.23
N PHE A 66 16.99 -8.37 -17.66
CA PHE A 66 15.56 -8.14 -17.44
C PHE A 66 15.24 -8.02 -15.95
N PHE A 67 14.59 -6.94 -15.57
CA PHE A 67 14.20 -6.68 -14.19
C PHE A 67 12.69 -6.85 -13.99
N GLY A 68 11.88 -6.37 -14.92
CA GLY A 68 10.43 -6.40 -14.80
C GLY A 68 9.71 -5.63 -15.89
N HIS A 69 8.42 -5.43 -15.70
CA HIS A 69 7.55 -4.69 -16.62
C HIS A 69 7.18 -3.33 -16.03
N ALA A 70 7.40 -2.29 -16.81
CA ALA A 70 6.95 -0.92 -16.50
C ALA A 70 5.57 -0.69 -17.13
N VAL A 71 4.68 0.00 -16.42
CA VAL A 71 3.31 0.29 -16.85
C VAL A 71 3.01 1.77 -16.67
N ASN A 72 2.36 2.42 -17.64
CA ASN A 72 1.93 3.81 -17.54
C ASN A 72 0.68 4.02 -16.64
N GLY A 73 0.35 3.02 -15.82
CA GLY A 73 -0.81 3.01 -14.94
C GLY A 73 -0.50 3.29 -13.48
N THR A 74 -1.53 3.16 -12.66
CA THR A 74 -1.46 3.23 -11.20
C THR A 74 -0.87 1.95 -10.61
N PRO A 75 -0.50 1.92 -9.31
CA PRO A 75 -0.11 0.69 -8.63
C PRO A 75 -1.18 -0.42 -8.68
N ALA A 76 -2.46 -0.06 -8.55
CA ALA A 76 -3.57 -1.00 -8.70
C ALA A 76 -3.65 -1.56 -10.13
N ASP A 77 -3.46 -0.72 -11.17
CA ASP A 77 -3.39 -1.17 -12.55
C ASP A 77 -2.24 -2.15 -12.77
N CYS A 78 -1.09 -1.91 -12.16
CA CYS A 78 0.07 -2.80 -12.24
C CYS A 78 -0.24 -4.20 -11.70
N VAL A 79 -0.96 -4.29 -10.58
CA VAL A 79 -1.40 -5.58 -10.05
C VAL A 79 -2.42 -6.23 -10.98
N LYS A 80 -3.43 -5.49 -11.44
CA LYS A 80 -4.44 -6.01 -12.37
C LYS A 80 -3.83 -6.59 -13.64
N ILE A 81 -3.04 -5.79 -14.34
CA ILE A 81 -2.43 -6.20 -15.61
C ILE A 81 -1.37 -7.29 -15.38
N GLY A 82 -0.64 -7.20 -14.27
CA GLY A 82 0.32 -8.19 -13.84
C GLY A 82 -0.32 -9.58 -13.74
N VAL A 83 -1.40 -9.69 -12.98
CA VAL A 83 -2.09 -10.96 -12.74
C VAL A 83 -2.84 -11.44 -13.98
N LYS A 84 -3.56 -10.54 -14.68
CA LYS A 84 -4.51 -10.95 -15.74
C LYS A 84 -3.86 -11.10 -17.11
N ALA A 85 -2.79 -10.35 -17.42
CA ALA A 85 -2.21 -10.32 -18.76
C ALA A 85 -0.74 -10.77 -18.82
N ILE A 86 0.10 -10.32 -17.88
CA ILE A 86 1.54 -10.56 -17.93
C ILE A 86 1.90 -11.96 -17.40
N LEU A 87 1.52 -12.27 -16.16
CA LEU A 87 1.84 -13.55 -15.53
C LEU A 87 0.98 -14.70 -16.04
N LYS A 88 -0.27 -14.40 -16.45
CA LYS A 88 -1.27 -15.38 -16.94
C LYS A 88 -1.58 -16.51 -15.95
N GLN A 89 -1.19 -16.31 -14.70
CA GLN A 89 -1.47 -17.23 -13.59
C GLN A 89 -1.58 -16.43 -12.30
N LYS A 90 -2.29 -16.98 -11.33
CA LYS A 90 -2.50 -16.32 -10.03
C LYS A 90 -1.22 -16.43 -9.21
N PRO A 91 -0.63 -15.32 -8.74
CA PRO A 91 0.47 -15.36 -7.79
C PRO A 91 0.04 -15.94 -6.45
N ASP A 92 0.99 -16.52 -5.74
CA ASP A 92 0.81 -16.99 -4.36
C ASP A 92 0.86 -15.84 -3.35
N LEU A 93 1.51 -14.72 -3.73
CA LEU A 93 1.66 -13.53 -2.90
C LEU A 93 1.80 -12.28 -3.77
N VAL A 94 1.19 -11.17 -3.33
CA VAL A 94 1.48 -9.81 -3.82
C VAL A 94 2.21 -9.05 -2.75
N VAL A 95 3.34 -8.42 -3.09
CA VAL A 95 4.05 -7.50 -2.21
C VAL A 95 4.22 -6.15 -2.87
N SER A 96 3.93 -5.09 -2.14
CA SER A 96 4.04 -3.71 -2.61
C SER A 96 5.01 -2.91 -1.75
N GLY A 97 5.94 -2.21 -2.38
CA GLY A 97 6.92 -1.35 -1.69
C GLY A 97 8.37 -1.63 -2.14
N ILE A 98 9.38 -1.34 -1.33
CA ILE A 98 9.31 -0.73 0.01
C ILE A 98 9.17 0.78 -0.17
N ASN A 99 8.03 1.34 0.25
CA ASN A 99 7.73 2.76 0.14
C ASN A 99 8.61 3.60 1.05
N GLN A 100 9.00 4.78 0.57
CA GLN A 100 9.73 5.76 1.35
C GLN A 100 8.77 6.78 1.96
N GLY A 101 8.46 6.62 3.23
CA GLY A 101 7.45 7.35 3.98
C GLY A 101 6.41 6.42 4.62
N PRO A 102 5.92 6.75 5.84
CA PRO A 102 4.95 5.90 6.54
C PRO A 102 3.55 5.98 5.88
N ASN A 103 2.90 4.83 5.80
CA ASN A 103 1.51 4.69 5.42
C ASN A 103 0.68 4.28 6.65
N THR A 104 0.37 5.25 7.51
CA THR A 104 -0.32 5.06 8.79
C THR A 104 -1.55 5.95 8.89
N ALA A 105 -2.47 5.64 9.78
CA ALA A 105 -3.70 6.40 10.01
C ALA A 105 -4.43 6.74 8.70
N ILE A 106 -4.78 8.01 8.48
CA ILE A 106 -5.51 8.47 7.27
C ILE A 106 -4.68 8.30 5.99
N ASN A 107 -3.35 8.27 6.06
CA ASN A 107 -2.49 8.11 4.88
C ASN A 107 -2.72 6.78 4.15
N VAL A 108 -3.23 5.77 4.85
CA VAL A 108 -3.65 4.48 4.25
C VAL A 108 -4.58 4.68 3.05
N ILE A 109 -5.52 5.64 3.13
CA ILE A 109 -6.52 5.90 2.08
C ILE A 109 -5.86 6.49 0.81
N TYR A 110 -4.81 7.29 0.98
CA TYR A 110 -4.11 7.96 -0.13
C TYR A 110 -2.95 7.14 -0.70
N SER A 111 -2.54 6.07 -0.02
CA SER A 111 -1.34 5.29 -0.35
C SER A 111 -1.52 4.43 -1.60
N GLY A 112 -0.69 4.65 -2.60
CA GLY A 112 -0.56 3.76 -3.76
C GLY A 112 0.03 2.41 -3.40
N THR A 113 0.99 2.37 -2.46
CA THR A 113 1.59 1.13 -1.93
C THR A 113 0.52 0.22 -1.30
N VAL A 114 -0.32 0.77 -0.43
CA VAL A 114 -1.41 0.03 0.22
C VAL A 114 -2.47 -0.38 -0.81
N SER A 115 -2.79 0.50 -1.76
CA SER A 115 -3.77 0.24 -2.82
C SER A 115 -3.38 -0.95 -3.70
N ALA A 116 -2.10 -1.08 -4.05
CA ALA A 116 -1.62 -2.25 -4.79
C ALA A 116 -1.82 -3.56 -4.00
N ALA A 117 -1.50 -3.57 -2.70
CA ALA A 117 -1.75 -4.72 -1.85
C ALA A 117 -3.26 -5.01 -1.70
N THR A 118 -4.08 -3.95 -1.58
CA THR A 118 -5.54 -4.08 -1.55
C THR A 118 -6.07 -4.71 -2.83
N GLU A 119 -5.56 -4.31 -4.00
CA GLU A 119 -5.95 -4.88 -5.29
C GLU A 119 -5.63 -6.38 -5.36
N GLY A 120 -4.46 -6.79 -4.89
CA GLY A 120 -4.10 -8.21 -4.76
C GLY A 120 -5.10 -8.97 -3.87
N THR A 121 -5.48 -8.38 -2.74
CA THR A 121 -6.46 -8.94 -1.80
C THR A 121 -7.86 -9.06 -2.42
N LEU A 122 -8.30 -8.05 -3.20
CA LEU A 122 -9.56 -8.10 -3.96
C LEU A 122 -9.57 -9.25 -4.98
N MET A 123 -8.41 -9.63 -5.52
CA MET A 123 -8.25 -10.79 -6.40
C MET A 123 -8.11 -12.12 -5.62
N GLY A 124 -8.26 -12.09 -4.29
CA GLY A 124 -8.14 -13.26 -3.42
C GLY A 124 -6.70 -13.77 -3.30
N ILE A 125 -5.72 -12.90 -3.41
CA ILE A 125 -4.29 -13.21 -3.25
C ILE A 125 -3.83 -12.63 -1.91
N PRO A 126 -3.13 -13.40 -1.05
CA PRO A 126 -2.46 -12.83 0.12
C PRO A 126 -1.59 -11.63 -0.26
N SER A 127 -1.68 -10.53 0.46
CA SER A 127 -1.00 -9.30 0.05
C SER A 127 -0.40 -8.54 1.22
N ILE A 128 0.78 -7.93 1.00
CA ILE A 128 1.50 -7.15 1.99
C ILE A 128 2.00 -5.84 1.39
N ALA A 129 1.73 -4.72 2.07
CA ALA A 129 2.33 -3.42 1.79
C ALA A 129 3.45 -3.14 2.78
N PHE A 130 4.62 -2.71 2.29
CA PHE A 130 5.79 -2.38 3.10
C PHE A 130 6.19 -0.93 2.94
N SER A 131 6.41 -0.24 4.08
CA SER A 131 6.87 1.14 4.13
C SER A 131 7.97 1.30 5.17
N ILE A 132 8.95 2.18 4.88
CA ILE A 132 9.95 2.64 5.85
C ILE A 132 9.63 4.07 6.28
N THR A 133 9.75 4.38 7.59
CA THR A 133 9.23 5.63 8.16
C THR A 133 10.16 6.82 7.98
N THR A 134 10.66 7.04 6.75
CA THR A 134 11.49 8.19 6.42
C THR A 134 11.26 8.65 5.00
N PHE A 135 11.35 9.96 4.77
CA PHE A 135 11.36 10.59 3.44
C PHE A 135 12.78 10.93 2.96
N ARG A 136 13.80 10.58 3.75
CA ARG A 136 15.21 10.81 3.40
C ARG A 136 15.79 9.56 2.75
N LYS A 137 16.85 9.76 1.95
CA LYS A 137 17.63 8.63 1.43
C LYS A 137 18.02 7.70 2.57
N THR A 138 17.73 6.42 2.43
CA THR A 138 17.90 5.41 3.48
C THR A 138 18.45 4.11 2.93
N ASP A 139 18.94 3.26 3.81
CA ASP A 139 19.25 1.86 3.53
C ASP A 139 18.01 1.00 3.73
N PHE A 140 17.66 0.20 2.73
CA PHE A 140 16.53 -0.71 2.76
C PHE A 140 16.87 -2.12 3.26
N SER A 141 18.14 -2.40 3.59
CA SER A 141 18.62 -3.76 3.87
C SER A 141 17.85 -4.45 4.99
N PHE A 142 17.63 -3.76 6.11
CA PHE A 142 16.86 -4.31 7.22
C PHE A 142 15.38 -4.49 6.85
N ALA A 143 14.78 -3.50 6.22
CA ALA A 143 13.39 -3.56 5.80
C ALA A 143 13.15 -4.70 4.79
N ALA A 144 14.06 -4.92 3.84
CA ALA A 144 14.01 -6.03 2.90
C ALA A 144 14.18 -7.40 3.59
N LYS A 145 15.07 -7.49 4.60
CA LYS A 145 15.22 -8.70 5.42
C LYS A 145 13.94 -9.02 6.19
N PHE A 146 13.32 -8.00 6.79
CA PHE A 146 12.05 -8.16 7.49
C PHE A 146 10.91 -8.53 6.54
N ALA A 147 10.85 -7.90 5.36
CA ALA A 147 9.87 -8.21 4.33
C ALA A 147 9.97 -9.68 3.88
N LYS A 148 11.19 -10.19 3.67
CA LYS A 148 11.41 -11.61 3.38
C LYS A 148 10.86 -12.52 4.47
N TYR A 149 11.23 -12.26 5.73
CA TYR A 149 10.77 -13.04 6.87
C TYR A 149 9.24 -13.10 6.97
N LEU A 150 8.57 -11.93 6.83
CA LEU A 150 7.12 -11.88 6.91
C LEU A 150 6.44 -12.54 5.70
N ALA A 151 7.00 -12.37 4.50
CA ALA A 151 6.50 -13.03 3.29
C ALA A 151 6.58 -14.55 3.39
N GLU A 152 7.69 -15.12 3.89
CA GLU A 152 7.83 -16.56 4.16
C GLU A 152 6.75 -17.05 5.15
N LYS A 153 6.47 -16.24 6.19
CA LYS A 153 5.44 -16.56 7.17
C LYS A 153 4.05 -16.54 6.55
N VAL A 154 3.71 -15.52 5.76
CA VAL A 154 2.41 -15.41 5.08
C VAL A 154 2.22 -16.51 4.03
N LEU A 155 3.26 -16.88 3.28
CA LEU A 155 3.20 -17.98 2.33
C LEU A 155 2.92 -19.34 3.02
N ARG A 156 3.40 -19.52 4.24
CA ARG A 156 3.20 -20.77 5.02
C ARG A 156 1.86 -20.81 5.74
N GLU A 157 1.48 -19.71 6.40
CA GLU A 157 0.29 -19.65 7.27
C GLU A 157 -0.98 -19.19 6.55
N GLY A 158 -0.82 -18.43 5.45
CA GLY A 158 -1.90 -17.71 4.79
C GLY A 158 -2.33 -16.43 5.52
N LEU A 159 -3.32 -15.75 4.97
CA LEU A 159 -4.04 -14.63 5.61
C LEU A 159 -5.53 -14.90 5.59
N PRO A 160 -6.30 -14.38 6.55
CA PRO A 160 -7.76 -14.42 6.48
C PRO A 160 -8.27 -13.80 5.18
N ASN A 161 -9.34 -14.34 4.62
CA ASN A 161 -9.93 -13.82 3.38
C ASN A 161 -10.29 -12.34 3.52
N GLY A 162 -9.93 -11.56 2.50
CA GLY A 162 -10.17 -10.12 2.48
C GLY A 162 -9.23 -9.28 3.34
N THR A 163 -8.20 -9.91 3.95
CA THR A 163 -7.21 -9.23 4.77
C THR A 163 -5.89 -9.06 4.02
N LEU A 164 -5.32 -7.84 4.08
CA LEU A 164 -3.94 -7.54 3.73
C LEU A 164 -3.17 -7.08 4.98
N LEU A 165 -1.84 -7.12 4.90
CA LEU A 165 -0.99 -6.56 5.94
C LEU A 165 -0.38 -5.23 5.45
N ASN A 166 -0.56 -4.18 6.25
CA ASN A 166 0.15 -2.91 6.08
C ASN A 166 1.26 -2.82 7.12
N VAL A 167 2.50 -2.78 6.66
CA VAL A 167 3.70 -2.88 7.48
C VAL A 167 4.48 -1.59 7.42
N ASN A 168 4.68 -0.94 8.57
CA ASN A 168 5.49 0.27 8.70
C ASN A 168 6.71 -0.03 9.58
N ILE A 169 7.91 0.16 9.01
CA ILE A 169 9.19 -0.20 9.63
C ILE A 169 9.92 1.09 10.01
N PRO A 170 10.27 1.30 11.29
CA PRO A 170 11.06 2.45 11.70
C PRO A 170 12.39 2.53 10.96
N SER A 171 12.75 3.73 10.49
CA SER A 171 14.07 4.00 9.89
C SER A 171 15.12 4.21 10.97
N LEU A 172 15.41 3.14 11.70
CA LEU A 172 16.36 3.09 12.80
C LEU A 172 17.36 1.96 12.58
N PRO A 173 18.53 2.00 13.24
CA PRO A 173 19.40 0.85 13.34
C PRO A 173 18.64 -0.36 13.91
N PRO A 174 18.90 -1.59 13.41
CA PRO A 174 18.13 -2.78 13.82
C PRO A 174 18.11 -3.02 15.34
N GLU A 175 19.20 -2.67 16.04
CA GLU A 175 19.35 -2.79 17.49
C GLU A 175 18.50 -1.80 18.31
N GLU A 176 18.02 -0.73 17.68
CA GLU A 176 17.13 0.26 18.29
C GLU A 176 15.64 -0.09 18.07
N ILE A 177 15.34 -1.05 17.20
CA ILE A 177 13.97 -1.51 16.94
C ILE A 177 13.57 -2.46 18.07
N LYS A 178 12.59 -2.06 18.87
CA LYS A 178 12.18 -2.78 20.09
C LYS A 178 11.38 -4.06 19.82
N GLY A 179 10.95 -4.29 18.58
CA GLY A 179 10.18 -5.48 18.19
C GLY A 179 9.05 -5.18 17.23
N VAL A 180 8.04 -6.05 17.21
CA VAL A 180 6.88 -5.98 16.32
C VAL A 180 5.61 -5.85 17.15
N LYS A 181 4.70 -4.98 16.73
CA LYS A 181 3.34 -4.87 17.27
C LYS A 181 2.30 -5.12 16.15
N ILE A 182 1.29 -5.91 16.47
CA ILE A 182 0.06 -5.94 15.68
C ILE A 182 -0.78 -4.74 16.12
N THR A 183 -1.14 -3.90 15.16
CA THR A 183 -1.72 -2.59 15.43
C THR A 183 -3.06 -2.42 14.74
N ARG A 184 -3.84 -1.47 15.20
CA ARG A 184 -5.00 -0.91 14.48
C ARG A 184 -4.61 0.37 13.76
N GLN A 185 -5.34 0.72 12.73
CA GLN A 185 -5.20 1.99 12.03
C GLN A 185 -5.51 3.15 12.99
N GLY A 186 -4.61 4.14 13.05
CA GLY A 186 -4.77 5.34 13.85
C GLY A 186 -5.79 6.32 13.25
N ARG A 187 -6.17 7.33 14.06
CA ARG A 187 -7.05 8.42 13.68
C ARG A 187 -6.32 9.73 13.41
N ALA A 188 -4.98 9.71 13.42
CA ALA A 188 -4.19 10.89 13.11
C ALA A 188 -4.59 11.46 11.75
N ARG A 189 -4.67 12.78 11.67
CA ARG A 189 -5.02 13.54 10.46
C ARG A 189 -4.11 14.74 10.32
N TYR A 190 -4.14 15.38 9.15
CA TYR A 190 -3.42 16.62 8.94
C TYR A 190 -4.36 17.81 9.19
N GLU A 191 -3.85 18.82 9.92
CA GLU A 191 -4.42 20.15 9.91
C GLU A 191 -3.85 20.87 8.69
N GLU A 192 -4.63 20.85 7.61
CA GLU A 192 -4.18 21.27 6.28
C GLU A 192 -4.49 22.73 6.02
N PHE A 193 -3.61 23.39 5.28
CA PHE A 193 -3.85 24.72 4.72
C PHE A 193 -3.18 24.87 3.34
N PHE A 194 -3.71 25.78 2.52
CA PHE A 194 -3.13 26.10 1.22
C PHE A 194 -2.31 27.38 1.29
N GLU A 195 -1.01 27.28 1.02
CA GLU A 195 -0.11 28.40 0.88
C GLU A 195 -0.22 28.96 -0.55
N LYS A 196 -0.78 30.18 -0.68
CA LYS A 196 -0.87 30.86 -1.97
C LYS A 196 0.46 31.48 -2.35
N ARG A 197 0.91 31.25 -3.58
CA ARG A 197 2.08 31.87 -4.20
C ARG A 197 1.74 32.40 -5.59
N VAL A 198 2.66 33.15 -6.21
CA VAL A 198 2.49 33.71 -7.54
C VAL A 198 3.74 33.36 -8.36
N ASP A 199 3.54 32.90 -9.59
CA ASP A 199 4.63 32.59 -10.52
C ASP A 199 5.18 33.88 -11.18
N PRO A 200 6.33 33.83 -11.89
CA PRO A 200 6.91 34.98 -12.57
C PRO A 200 6.00 35.63 -13.63
N MET A 201 4.94 34.93 -14.08
CA MET A 201 3.93 35.42 -15.01
C MET A 201 2.68 35.99 -14.30
N ASN A 202 2.77 36.22 -12.99
CA ASN A 202 1.70 36.75 -12.14
C ASN A 202 0.45 35.83 -12.06
N ARG A 203 0.61 34.50 -12.21
CA ARG A 203 -0.45 33.50 -12.04
C ARG A 203 -0.38 32.91 -10.64
N SER A 204 -1.51 32.91 -9.94
CA SER A 204 -1.60 32.31 -8.60
C SER A 204 -1.56 30.78 -8.66
N TYR A 205 -0.83 30.18 -7.72
CA TYR A 205 -0.84 28.74 -7.45
C TYR A 205 -0.80 28.48 -5.97
N TYR A 206 -1.10 27.26 -5.56
CA TYR A 206 -1.26 26.88 -4.15
C TYR A 206 -0.48 25.62 -3.84
N TRP A 207 0.23 25.64 -2.72
CA TRP A 207 0.82 24.44 -2.13
C TRP A 207 -0.03 23.97 -0.99
N LEU A 208 -0.40 22.67 -1.01
CA LEU A 208 -0.98 22.01 0.17
C LEU A 208 0.14 21.83 1.21
N SER A 209 -0.09 22.29 2.41
CA SER A 209 0.79 22.16 3.57
C SER A 209 -0.03 21.77 4.79
N GLY A 210 0.62 21.31 5.86
CA GLY A 210 -0.10 20.94 7.07
C GLY A 210 0.80 20.34 8.13
N LYS A 211 0.21 20.12 9.31
CA LYS A 211 0.84 19.44 10.43
C LYS A 211 0.05 18.20 10.78
N LYS A 212 0.75 17.09 10.99
CA LYS A 212 0.12 15.87 11.48
C LYS A 212 -0.32 16.05 12.93
N MET A 213 -1.60 15.82 13.17
CA MET A 213 -2.24 15.86 14.49
C MET A 213 -2.44 14.44 14.97
N MET A 214 -1.73 14.07 16.04
CA MET A 214 -1.91 12.77 16.72
C MET A 214 -3.19 12.84 17.57
N LEU A 215 -4.13 11.95 17.31
CA LEU A 215 -5.41 11.88 18.03
C LEU A 215 -5.54 10.66 18.91
N ASP A 216 -4.59 9.74 18.83
CA ASP A 216 -4.52 8.52 19.63
C ASP A 216 -3.22 8.52 20.44
N SER A 217 -3.27 7.89 21.63
CA SER A 217 -2.11 7.66 22.49
C SER A 217 -1.94 6.18 22.87
N ASP A 218 -2.87 5.33 22.43
CA ASP A 218 -2.86 3.91 22.79
C ASP A 218 -1.72 3.18 22.08
N GLY A 219 -1.03 2.32 22.81
CA GLY A 219 0.16 1.61 22.33
C GLY A 219 -0.10 0.56 21.24
N ASP A 220 -1.37 0.31 20.88
CA ASP A 220 -1.81 -0.57 19.81
C ASP A 220 -2.13 0.16 18.49
N VAL A 221 -1.86 1.48 18.42
CA VAL A 221 -2.06 2.30 17.22
C VAL A 221 -0.78 2.31 16.38
N ASP A 222 -0.94 2.24 15.06
CA ASP A 222 0.17 2.19 14.09
C ASP A 222 1.15 3.36 14.25
N ASP A 223 0.68 4.60 14.32
CA ASP A 223 1.50 5.80 14.50
C ASP A 223 2.24 5.81 15.84
N VAL A 224 1.58 5.36 16.91
CA VAL A 224 2.19 5.28 18.24
C VAL A 224 3.27 4.21 18.26
N ALA A 225 2.97 3.04 17.67
CA ALA A 225 3.93 1.93 17.61
C ALA A 225 5.23 2.35 16.91
N ILE A 226 5.16 3.02 15.75
CA ILE A 226 6.35 3.47 15.02
C ILE A 226 7.10 4.58 15.78
N THR A 227 6.40 5.47 16.47
CA THR A 227 7.00 6.51 17.31
C THR A 227 7.76 5.88 18.50
N ASP A 228 7.23 4.79 19.03
CA ASP A 228 7.85 4.01 20.11
C ASP A 228 8.95 3.06 19.63
N SER A 229 9.38 3.15 18.38
CA SER A 229 10.42 2.31 17.77
C SER A 229 10.01 0.84 17.54
N TYR A 230 8.73 0.53 17.38
CA TYR A 230 8.27 -0.80 16.98
C TYR A 230 7.91 -0.83 15.49
N ILE A 231 8.11 -1.98 14.88
CA ILE A 231 7.50 -2.27 13.57
C ILE A 231 6.00 -2.43 13.80
N ALA A 232 5.20 -1.65 13.08
CA ALA A 232 3.75 -1.75 13.10
C ALA A 232 3.26 -2.66 11.98
N ILE A 233 2.45 -3.68 12.30
CA ILE A 233 1.74 -4.52 11.34
C ILE A 233 0.25 -4.32 11.57
N THR A 234 -0.41 -3.63 10.66
CA THR A 234 -1.85 -3.36 10.72
C THR A 234 -2.56 -4.27 9.72
N PRO A 235 -3.38 -5.22 10.17
CA PRO A 235 -4.28 -5.94 9.28
C PRO A 235 -5.36 -4.97 8.79
N LEU A 236 -5.50 -4.86 7.46
CA LEU A 236 -6.48 -4.01 6.79
C LEU A 236 -7.47 -4.85 5.99
N GLN A 237 -8.65 -4.31 5.75
CA GLN A 237 -9.68 -4.85 4.87
C GLN A 237 -10.24 -3.74 3.98
N PHE A 238 -10.87 -4.12 2.88
CA PHE A 238 -11.44 -3.18 1.93
C PHE A 238 -12.94 -2.90 2.14
N ASP A 239 -13.59 -3.57 3.09
CA ASP A 239 -14.98 -3.28 3.45
C ASP A 239 -15.04 -2.02 4.32
N LEU A 240 -15.56 -0.94 3.75
CA LEU A 240 -15.69 0.37 4.39
C LEU A 240 -17.05 0.57 5.07
N THR A 241 -17.88 -0.46 5.19
CA THR A 241 -19.21 -0.38 5.82
C THR A 241 -19.07 -0.07 7.30
N ASP A 242 -19.69 0.99 7.77
CA ASP A 242 -19.84 1.24 9.20
C ASP A 242 -20.99 0.39 9.76
N TYR A 243 -20.66 -0.81 10.17
CA TYR A 243 -21.62 -1.76 10.74
C TYR A 243 -22.28 -1.25 12.03
N LYS A 244 -21.66 -0.31 12.77
CA LYS A 244 -22.24 0.26 13.97
C LYS A 244 -23.39 1.21 13.64
N SER A 245 -23.26 1.97 12.56
CA SER A 245 -24.29 2.89 12.09
C SER A 245 -25.36 2.21 11.25
N PHE A 246 -25.08 1.03 10.69
CA PHE A 246 -25.95 0.32 9.76
C PHE A 246 -27.34 0.03 10.33
N ASP A 247 -27.41 -0.56 11.53
CA ASP A 247 -28.70 -0.90 12.16
C ASP A 247 -29.44 0.34 12.67
N ASN A 248 -28.72 1.40 13.05
CA ASN A 248 -29.33 2.66 13.43
C ASN A 248 -30.00 3.34 12.23
N LEU A 249 -29.33 3.38 11.08
CA LEU A 249 -29.89 3.96 9.85
C LEU A 249 -31.10 3.20 9.31
N LYS A 250 -31.17 1.89 9.49
CA LYS A 250 -32.38 1.11 9.16
C LYS A 250 -33.63 1.58 9.92
N GLN A 251 -33.47 2.07 11.15
CA GLN A 251 -34.59 2.56 11.97
C GLN A 251 -35.12 3.91 11.48
N TRP A 252 -34.44 4.61 10.60
CA TRP A 252 -34.90 5.89 10.06
C TRP A 252 -36.07 5.75 9.09
N ASN A 253 -36.44 4.52 8.68
CA ASN A 253 -37.53 4.25 7.74
C ASN A 253 -37.51 5.18 6.52
N ILE A 254 -36.36 5.33 5.90
CA ILE A 254 -36.15 6.22 4.76
C ILE A 254 -36.95 5.68 3.57
N GLY A 255 -37.99 6.42 3.18
CA GLY A 255 -38.82 6.12 2.03
C GLY A 255 -38.45 6.95 0.79
N ILE A 256 -39.05 6.62 -0.34
CA ILE A 256 -38.94 7.43 -1.57
C ILE A 256 -39.84 8.66 -1.39
N PRO A 257 -39.34 9.91 -1.54
CA PRO A 257 -40.18 11.10 -1.52
C PRO A 257 -41.27 10.98 -2.58
N ASP A 258 -42.52 11.30 -2.20
CA ASP A 258 -43.73 11.23 -3.06
C ASP A 258 -44.05 9.82 -3.62
N GLY A 259 -43.48 8.79 -3.07
CA GLY A 259 -43.75 7.38 -3.40
C GLY A 259 -44.68 6.73 -2.35
N GLN A 260 -45.52 5.81 -2.79
CA GLN A 260 -46.34 5.00 -1.93
C GLN A 260 -45.45 4.20 -0.95
N SER A 261 -45.78 4.23 0.32
CA SER A 261 -45.17 3.35 1.33
C SER A 261 -45.37 1.91 0.87
N SER A 262 -44.25 1.18 0.63
CA SER A 262 -44.32 -0.26 0.52
C SER A 262 -44.56 -0.85 1.91
N ASP A 263 -45.82 -1.02 2.26
CA ASP A 263 -46.22 -1.93 3.33
C ASP A 263 -45.86 -3.36 2.86
N THR A 264 -44.80 -3.91 3.40
CA THR A 264 -44.61 -5.36 3.53
C THR A 264 -43.75 -5.66 4.75
#